data_c5492cf2661db16dd79ae980b5e8ce3c
#
_entry.id   c5492cf2661db16dd79ae980b5e8ce3c
#
_cell.length_a   1.000
_cell.length_b   1.000
_cell.length_c   1.000
_cell.angle_alpha   90.00
_cell.angle_beta   90.00
_cell.angle_gamma   90.00
#
_symmetry.space_group_name_H-M   'P 1'
#
loop_
_entity.id
_entity.type
_entity.pdbx_description
1 polymer ?
#
loop_
_entity_poly.entity_id
_entity_poly.type
_entity_poly.pdbx_seq_one_letter_code
_entity_poly.pdbx_strand_id
1 'polypeptide(L)'
;MKIERLLGATLCGLARIITGARAIHHAANGPDTTGGTTIYYANPRSHIDFLLVWAALPPSVRRRTRPVAGADYWLTSPLRRYVALRIFRAVLVERSGGAQAATDPLAAMQAALDAGESLILFPEGTRNVGDDLLPFKSGIFRLAQAHPGLRCVPVWVENLGRVMPKGSFIPVPLLCALHFGDALCLGDDEARDSFLKRSRDALIALAPTAA
;
A
#
# COMPACT_ATOMS: atom_id res chain seq x y z
N MET A 1 12.85 -11.60 16.52
CA MET A 1 11.38 -11.52 16.55
C MET A 1 10.80 -10.48 17.52
N LYS A 2 11.14 -10.43 18.82
CA LYS A 2 10.57 -9.41 19.73
C LYS A 2 11.08 -7.99 19.45
N ILE A 3 12.38 -7.83 19.18
CA ILE A 3 13.02 -6.53 18.90
C ILE A 3 12.49 -5.91 17.60
N GLU A 4 12.34 -6.69 16.55
CA GLU A 4 11.82 -6.22 15.25
C GLU A 4 10.36 -5.75 15.36
N ARG A 5 9.55 -6.42 16.20
CA ARG A 5 8.18 -5.99 16.50
C ARG A 5 8.15 -4.67 17.28
N LEU A 6 9.05 -4.51 18.23
CA LEU A 6 9.18 -3.28 19.01
C LEU A 6 9.61 -2.12 18.11
N LEU A 7 10.64 -2.32 17.28
CA LEU A 7 11.10 -1.32 16.31
C LEU A 7 9.98 -0.94 15.33
N GLY A 8 9.23 -1.91 14.81
CA GLY A 8 8.09 -1.64 13.95
C GLY A 8 6.99 -0.84 14.65
N ALA A 9 6.67 -1.16 15.90
CA ALA A 9 5.70 -0.42 16.69
C ALA A 9 6.17 1.01 16.98
N THR A 10 7.46 1.19 17.29
CA THR A 10 8.06 2.51 17.52
C THR A 10 8.04 3.36 16.26
N LEU A 11 8.41 2.78 15.10
CA LEU A 11 8.34 3.48 13.81
C LEU A 11 6.90 3.88 13.46
N CYS A 12 5.91 3.01 13.71
CA CYS A 12 4.51 3.36 13.54
C CYS A 12 4.06 4.49 14.47
N GLY A 13 4.44 4.42 15.75
CA GLY A 13 4.14 5.47 16.72
C GLY A 13 4.74 6.80 16.29
N LEU A 14 6.01 6.79 15.91
CA LEU A 14 6.72 7.97 15.45
C LEU A 14 6.10 8.54 14.16
N ALA A 15 5.80 7.70 13.17
CA ALA A 15 5.13 8.13 11.94
C ALA A 15 3.79 8.80 12.24
N ARG A 16 2.97 8.20 13.12
CA ARG A 16 1.66 8.77 13.52
C ARG A 16 1.81 10.09 14.28
N ILE A 17 2.81 10.23 15.15
CA ILE A 17 3.06 11.46 15.89
C ILE A 17 3.53 12.57 14.95
N ILE A 18 4.49 12.27 14.06
CA ILE A 18 5.08 13.25 13.14
C ILE A 18 4.05 13.72 12.10
N THR A 19 3.26 12.81 11.56
CA THR A 19 2.31 13.12 10.49
C THR A 19 0.89 13.43 11.01
N GLY A 20 0.62 13.24 12.30
CA GLY A 20 -0.73 13.34 12.84
C GLY A 20 -1.74 12.41 12.14
N ALA A 21 -1.25 11.35 11.50
CA ALA A 21 -2.05 10.51 10.61
C ALA A 21 -3.30 9.95 11.29
N ARG A 22 -4.46 10.27 10.72
CA ARG A 22 -5.76 9.78 11.15
C ARG A 22 -6.32 8.82 10.11
N ALA A 23 -6.75 7.64 10.56
CA ALA A 23 -7.53 6.73 9.72
C ALA A 23 -9.00 7.13 9.75
N ILE A 24 -9.56 7.37 8.57
CA ILE A 24 -10.99 7.67 8.37
C ILE A 24 -11.57 6.50 7.59
N HIS A 25 -12.52 5.81 8.19
CA HIS A 25 -13.17 4.66 7.56
C HIS A 25 -14.52 5.11 7.00
N HIS A 26 -14.66 5.07 5.67
CA HIS A 26 -15.91 5.30 4.95
C HIS A 26 -16.70 4.00 4.80
N ALA A 27 -16.04 2.86 4.98
CA ALA A 27 -16.67 1.55 4.96
C ALA A 27 -17.53 1.33 6.22
N ALA A 28 -18.71 0.77 6.06
CA ALA A 28 -19.65 0.49 7.14
C ALA A 28 -19.09 -0.46 8.22
N ASN A 29 -18.09 -1.28 7.87
CA ASN A 29 -17.56 -2.36 8.72
C ASN A 29 -16.10 -2.16 9.17
N GLY A 30 -15.45 -1.05 8.84
CA GLY A 30 -14.04 -0.82 9.17
C GLY A 30 -13.08 -1.83 8.52
N PRO A 31 -11.79 -1.86 8.93
CA PRO A 31 -10.84 -2.83 8.42
C PRO A 31 -11.20 -4.25 8.86
N ASP A 32 -11.18 -5.19 7.91
CA ASP A 32 -11.55 -6.57 8.18
C ASP A 32 -10.59 -7.24 9.16
N THR A 33 -11.10 -7.55 10.33
CA THR A 33 -10.41 -8.32 11.38
C THR A 33 -10.69 -9.83 11.29
N THR A 34 -11.57 -10.27 10.40
CA THR A 34 -12.08 -11.66 10.34
C THR A 34 -11.08 -12.67 9.76
N GLY A 35 -9.96 -12.22 9.22
CA GLY A 35 -8.85 -13.11 8.83
C GLY A 35 -8.64 -13.29 7.34
N GLY A 36 -9.48 -12.77 6.47
CA GLY A 36 -9.32 -12.86 5.02
C GLY A 36 -8.09 -12.09 4.50
N THR A 37 -7.54 -12.55 3.37
CA THR A 37 -6.49 -11.82 2.66
C THR A 37 -7.05 -10.57 1.99
N THR A 38 -6.32 -9.48 2.06
CA THR A 38 -6.75 -8.19 1.54
C THR A 38 -5.61 -7.48 0.83
N ILE A 39 -5.88 -6.87 -0.31
CA ILE A 39 -4.99 -5.89 -0.92
C ILE A 39 -5.48 -4.49 -0.54
N TYR A 40 -4.66 -3.76 0.20
CA TYR A 40 -4.83 -2.32 0.42
C TYR A 40 -4.10 -1.59 -0.70
N TYR A 41 -4.83 -0.90 -1.58
CA TYR A 41 -4.20 -0.18 -2.68
C TYR A 41 -4.40 1.32 -2.54
N ALA A 42 -3.31 2.08 -2.79
CA ALA A 42 -3.28 3.50 -2.49
C ALA A 42 -2.65 4.34 -3.61
N ASN A 43 -2.86 5.66 -3.54
CA ASN A 43 -2.24 6.66 -4.39
C ASN A 43 -0.78 6.90 -3.96
N PRO A 44 0.23 6.68 -4.84
CA PRO A 44 1.63 6.84 -4.47
C PRO A 44 2.10 8.28 -4.63
N ARG A 45 2.63 8.87 -3.56
CA ARG A 45 3.29 10.19 -3.59
C ARG A 45 4.74 10.13 -3.14
N SER A 46 5.07 9.18 -2.23
CA SER A 46 6.38 9.06 -1.58
C SER A 46 6.81 7.59 -1.46
N HIS A 47 8.10 7.36 -1.19
CA HIS A 47 8.63 6.02 -0.90
C HIS A 47 8.13 5.43 0.43
N ILE A 48 7.62 6.27 1.32
CA ILE A 48 7.21 5.88 2.68
C ILE A 48 5.69 5.85 2.86
N ASP A 49 4.91 6.03 1.78
CA ASP A 49 3.44 6.06 1.86
C ASP A 49 2.87 4.77 2.43
N PHE A 50 3.49 3.62 2.09
CA PHE A 50 3.09 2.36 2.67
C PHE A 50 3.20 2.35 4.19
N LEU A 51 4.16 3.10 4.77
CA LEU A 51 4.33 3.16 6.22
C LEU A 51 3.11 3.80 6.90
N LEU A 52 2.52 4.82 6.29
CA LEU A 52 1.31 5.46 6.83
C LEU A 52 0.11 4.51 6.73
N VAL A 53 -0.09 3.87 5.57
CA VAL A 53 -1.15 2.86 5.40
C VAL A 53 -0.93 1.73 6.42
N TRP A 54 0.29 1.20 6.52
CA TRP A 54 0.63 0.12 7.45
C TRP A 54 0.44 0.54 8.92
N ALA A 55 0.84 1.76 9.28
CA ALA A 55 0.67 2.29 10.64
C ALA A 55 -0.79 2.52 11.02
N ALA A 56 -1.64 2.86 10.04
CA ALA A 56 -3.07 3.08 10.24
C ALA A 56 -3.85 1.78 10.49
N LEU A 57 -3.35 0.64 10.00
CA LEU A 57 -4.00 -0.65 10.19
C LEU A 57 -3.99 -1.09 11.67
N PRO A 58 -5.06 -1.75 12.16
CA PRO A 58 -5.07 -2.37 13.47
C PRO A 58 -3.89 -3.33 13.66
N PRO A 59 -3.34 -3.48 14.88
CA PRO A 59 -2.17 -4.33 15.13
C PRO A 59 -2.34 -5.79 14.69
N SER A 60 -3.54 -6.35 14.78
CA SER A 60 -3.87 -7.71 14.32
C SER A 60 -3.74 -7.86 12.81
N VAL A 61 -4.28 -6.91 12.05
CA VAL A 61 -4.25 -6.84 10.59
C VAL A 61 -2.83 -6.54 10.11
N ARG A 62 -2.19 -5.53 10.69
CA ARG A 62 -0.84 -5.09 10.34
C ARG A 62 0.20 -6.20 10.41
N ARG A 63 0.11 -7.11 11.41
CA ARG A 63 1.06 -8.22 11.55
C ARG A 63 1.06 -9.19 10.37
N ARG A 64 -0.04 -9.29 9.65
CA ARG A 64 -0.19 -10.16 8.46
C ARG A 64 -0.24 -9.36 7.16
N THR A 65 0.06 -8.06 7.18
CA THR A 65 0.08 -7.20 6.01
C THR A 65 1.51 -6.82 5.65
N ARG A 66 1.89 -7.06 4.40
CA ARG A 66 3.21 -6.80 3.85
C ARG A 66 3.15 -5.70 2.78
N PRO A 67 3.98 -4.65 2.87
CA PRO A 67 4.07 -3.69 1.78
C PRO A 67 4.79 -4.28 0.57
N VAL A 68 4.31 -3.93 -0.62
CA VAL A 68 5.01 -4.19 -1.89
C VAL A 68 5.87 -2.99 -2.21
N ALA A 69 7.17 -3.18 -2.38
CA ALA A 69 8.13 -2.10 -2.54
C ALA A 69 9.18 -2.40 -3.62
N GLY A 70 9.69 -1.36 -4.28
CA GLY A 70 10.71 -1.52 -5.32
C GLY A 70 12.07 -1.92 -4.74
N ALA A 71 12.65 -2.99 -5.26
CA ALA A 71 13.96 -3.49 -4.86
C ALA A 71 15.07 -2.47 -5.15
N ASP A 72 14.93 -1.72 -6.24
CA ASP A 72 15.82 -0.66 -6.71
C ASP A 72 16.15 0.39 -5.63
N TYR A 73 15.19 0.73 -4.78
CA TYR A 73 15.37 1.68 -3.68
C TYR A 73 15.79 1.01 -2.38
N TRP A 74 15.14 -0.10 -2.02
CA TRP A 74 15.29 -0.69 -0.70
C TRP A 74 16.54 -1.56 -0.54
N LEU A 75 17.13 -2.03 -1.63
CA LEU A 75 18.37 -2.82 -1.59
C LEU A 75 19.65 -1.98 -1.71
N THR A 76 19.55 -0.65 -1.84
CA THR A 76 20.72 0.23 -2.04
C THR A 76 21.59 0.40 -0.80
N SER A 77 21.09 0.11 0.40
CA SER A 77 21.92 0.16 1.61
C SER A 77 21.54 -0.96 2.59
N PRO A 78 22.50 -1.42 3.42
CA PRO A 78 22.24 -2.47 4.41
C PRO A 78 21.12 -2.11 5.39
N LEU A 79 21.06 -0.84 5.82
CA LEU A 79 20.03 -0.36 6.73
C LEU A 79 18.62 -0.40 6.09
N ARG A 80 18.49 0.10 4.86
CA ARG A 80 17.21 0.04 4.13
C ARG A 80 16.76 -1.40 3.91
N ARG A 81 17.69 -2.26 3.49
CA ARG A 81 17.44 -3.69 3.33
C ARG A 81 16.94 -4.33 4.62
N TYR A 82 17.60 -4.06 5.75
CA TYR A 82 17.19 -4.56 7.06
C TYR A 82 15.77 -4.10 7.41
N VAL A 83 15.50 -2.80 7.27
CA VAL A 83 14.19 -2.20 7.56
C VAL A 83 13.09 -2.83 6.67
N ALA A 84 13.33 -2.92 5.36
CA ALA A 84 12.35 -3.51 4.44
C ALA A 84 12.06 -4.97 4.75
N LEU A 85 13.10 -5.80 4.90
CA LEU A 85 12.94 -7.26 4.99
C LEU A 85 12.63 -7.74 6.40
N ARG A 86 13.20 -7.09 7.45
CA ARG A 86 13.08 -7.58 8.84
C ARG A 86 11.99 -6.86 9.63
N ILE A 87 11.79 -5.57 9.39
CA ILE A 87 10.77 -4.79 10.12
C ILE A 87 9.43 -4.86 9.39
N PHE A 88 9.41 -4.50 8.11
CA PHE A 88 8.16 -4.47 7.33
C PHE A 88 7.84 -5.79 6.65
N ARG A 89 8.80 -6.71 6.53
CA ARG A 89 8.65 -7.97 5.78
C ARG A 89 8.19 -7.73 4.34
N ALA A 90 8.68 -6.63 3.74
CA ALA A 90 8.23 -6.16 2.44
C ALA A 90 8.41 -7.23 1.35
N VAL A 91 7.46 -7.29 0.44
CA VAL A 91 7.59 -8.01 -0.83
C VAL A 91 8.35 -7.08 -1.78
N LEU A 92 9.61 -7.40 -2.04
CA LEU A 92 10.44 -6.60 -2.93
C LEU A 92 10.21 -7.03 -4.38
N VAL A 93 9.93 -6.06 -5.25
CA VAL A 93 9.67 -6.27 -6.67
C VAL A 93 10.63 -5.45 -7.52
N GLU A 94 11.14 -6.02 -8.59
CA GLU A 94 11.93 -5.32 -9.59
C GLU A 94 10.99 -4.57 -10.54
N ARG A 95 11.20 -3.25 -10.67
CA ARG A 95 10.35 -2.38 -11.51
C ARG A 95 10.87 -2.27 -12.94
N SER A 96 12.15 -2.44 -13.15
CA SER A 96 12.80 -2.43 -14.45
C SER A 96 12.64 -3.81 -15.09
N GLY A 97 11.68 -3.91 -16.01
CA GLY A 97 11.46 -5.09 -16.86
C GLY A 97 12.59 -5.29 -17.89
N GLY A 98 13.83 -5.48 -17.44
CA GLY A 98 14.88 -6.01 -18.26
C GLY A 98 14.70 -7.52 -18.41
N ALA A 99 15.12 -8.09 -19.55
CA ALA A 99 15.05 -9.52 -19.86
C ALA A 99 15.84 -10.44 -18.89
N GLN A 100 16.31 -9.90 -17.77
CA GLN A 100 17.05 -10.55 -16.69
C GLN A 100 16.39 -10.39 -15.31
N ALA A 101 15.11 -10.01 -15.22
CA ALA A 101 14.40 -10.02 -13.95
C ALA A 101 14.33 -11.47 -13.45
N ALA A 102 15.17 -11.80 -12.47
CA ALA A 102 15.33 -13.16 -11.93
C ALA A 102 14.04 -13.70 -11.25
N THR A 103 13.03 -12.86 -11.04
CA THR A 103 11.78 -13.26 -10.38
C THR A 103 10.61 -12.43 -10.92
N ASP A 104 9.54 -13.09 -11.33
CA ASP A 104 8.30 -12.42 -11.70
C ASP A 104 7.76 -11.65 -10.48
N PRO A 105 7.60 -10.31 -10.57
CA PRO A 105 7.05 -9.51 -9.47
C PRO A 105 5.70 -10.02 -8.97
N LEU A 106 4.90 -10.59 -9.86
CA LEU A 106 3.60 -11.14 -9.55
C LEU A 106 3.71 -12.41 -8.70
N ALA A 107 4.67 -13.30 -9.02
CA ALA A 107 4.87 -14.55 -8.28
C ALA A 107 5.19 -14.31 -6.79
N ALA A 108 6.00 -13.30 -6.47
CA ALA A 108 6.32 -12.95 -5.09
C ALA A 108 5.10 -12.44 -4.31
N MET A 109 4.23 -11.67 -4.99
CA MET A 109 2.97 -11.18 -4.40
C MET A 109 1.96 -12.32 -4.22
N GLN A 110 1.82 -13.21 -5.21
CA GLN A 110 0.97 -14.40 -5.12
C GLN A 110 1.38 -15.30 -3.96
N ALA A 111 2.68 -15.60 -3.84
CA ALA A 111 3.18 -16.41 -2.73
C ALA A 111 2.86 -15.84 -1.34
N ALA A 112 2.83 -14.50 -1.20
CA ALA A 112 2.42 -13.88 0.04
C ALA A 112 0.90 -14.04 0.30
N LEU A 113 0.07 -13.88 -0.73
CA LEU A 113 -1.38 -14.10 -0.63
C LEU A 113 -1.72 -15.57 -0.33
N ASP A 114 -1.04 -16.53 -0.97
CA ASP A 114 -1.16 -17.97 -0.72
C ASP A 114 -0.80 -18.34 0.72
N ALA A 115 0.15 -17.62 1.30
CA ALA A 115 0.51 -17.75 2.72
C ALA A 115 -0.50 -17.10 3.69
N GLY A 116 -1.62 -16.58 3.21
CA GLY A 116 -2.64 -15.91 4.01
C GLY A 116 -2.25 -14.49 4.46
N GLU A 117 -1.22 -13.90 3.83
CA GLU A 117 -0.79 -12.54 4.13
C GLU A 117 -1.51 -11.52 3.22
N SER A 118 -1.79 -10.35 3.77
CA SER A 118 -2.35 -9.22 3.02
C SER A 118 -1.23 -8.35 2.43
N LEU A 119 -1.56 -7.55 1.42
CA LEU A 119 -0.60 -6.68 0.75
C LEU A 119 -1.01 -5.21 0.84
N ILE A 120 -0.01 -4.32 0.85
CA ILE A 120 -0.17 -2.90 0.52
C ILE A 120 0.54 -2.68 -0.79
N LEU A 121 -0.17 -2.23 -1.82
CA LEU A 121 0.42 -1.97 -3.12
C LEU A 121 -0.05 -0.64 -3.71
N PHE A 122 0.73 -0.14 -4.66
CA PHE A 122 0.45 1.07 -5.41
C PHE A 122 0.25 0.69 -6.88
N PRO A 123 -1.00 0.64 -7.36
CA PRO A 123 -1.32 0.05 -8.67
C PRO A 123 -0.80 0.86 -9.86
N GLU A 124 -0.44 2.12 -9.68
CA GLU A 124 0.26 2.93 -10.69
C GLU A 124 1.66 2.38 -11.01
N GLY A 125 2.28 1.65 -10.07
CA GLY A 125 3.60 1.03 -10.21
C GLY A 125 4.76 2.02 -10.28
N THR A 126 4.50 3.31 -10.18
CA THR A 126 5.49 4.38 -10.14
C THR A 126 5.00 5.49 -9.22
N ARG A 127 5.93 6.36 -8.78
CA ARG A 127 5.53 7.55 -8.01
C ARG A 127 4.92 8.57 -8.96
N ASN A 128 3.79 9.10 -8.55
CA ASN A 128 3.11 10.15 -9.26
C ASN A 128 3.43 11.51 -8.61
N VAL A 129 3.98 12.42 -9.37
CA VAL A 129 4.28 13.80 -8.93
C VAL A 129 3.20 14.79 -9.37
N GLY A 130 2.25 14.34 -10.20
CA GLY A 130 1.09 15.11 -10.63
C GLY A 130 -0.09 14.99 -9.67
N ASP A 131 -1.14 15.74 -9.90
CA ASP A 131 -2.35 15.73 -9.07
C ASP A 131 -3.31 14.60 -9.45
N ASP A 132 -3.32 14.18 -10.70
CA ASP A 132 -4.18 13.11 -11.20
C ASP A 132 -3.56 11.72 -11.02
N LEU A 133 -4.39 10.72 -10.70
CA LEU A 133 -3.97 9.33 -10.67
C LEU A 133 -3.60 8.83 -12.07
N LEU A 134 -2.46 8.17 -12.18
CA LEU A 134 -2.06 7.47 -13.40
C LEU A 134 -2.94 6.22 -13.63
N PRO A 135 -2.97 5.71 -14.87
CA PRO A 135 -3.63 4.43 -15.14
C PRO A 135 -3.06 3.30 -14.28
N PHE A 136 -3.95 2.45 -13.77
CA PHE A 136 -3.54 1.29 -12.99
C PHE A 136 -2.92 0.21 -13.88
N LYS A 137 -1.82 -0.38 -13.41
CA LYS A 137 -1.22 -1.57 -14.04
C LYS A 137 -2.05 -2.81 -13.75
N SER A 138 -1.95 -3.80 -14.63
CA SER A 138 -2.73 -5.04 -14.57
C SER A 138 -2.40 -5.95 -13.37
N GLY A 139 -1.40 -5.63 -12.57
CA GLY A 139 -0.97 -6.47 -11.45
C GLY A 139 -2.07 -6.75 -10.45
N ILE A 140 -2.84 -5.73 -10.04
CA ILE A 140 -3.95 -5.91 -9.09
C ILE A 140 -5.06 -6.81 -9.67
N PHE A 141 -5.37 -6.68 -10.96
CA PHE A 141 -6.33 -7.56 -11.63
C PHE A 141 -5.86 -9.01 -11.66
N ARG A 142 -4.59 -9.25 -12.04
CA ARG A 142 -4.02 -10.60 -12.09
C ARG A 142 -3.99 -11.27 -10.72
N LEU A 143 -3.73 -10.51 -9.65
CA LEU A 143 -3.79 -11.02 -8.27
C LEU A 143 -5.22 -11.38 -7.89
N ALA A 144 -6.19 -10.52 -8.20
CA ALA A 144 -7.60 -10.78 -7.93
C ALA A 144 -8.15 -11.99 -8.75
N GLN A 145 -7.68 -12.15 -9.98
CA GLN A 145 -8.04 -13.29 -10.84
C GLN A 145 -7.47 -14.61 -10.30
N ALA A 146 -6.23 -14.60 -9.80
CA ALA A 146 -5.59 -15.78 -9.24
C ALA A 146 -6.16 -16.16 -7.85
N HIS A 147 -6.79 -15.24 -7.15
CA HIS A 147 -7.35 -15.44 -5.80
C HIS A 147 -8.82 -15.04 -5.77
N PRO A 148 -9.76 -15.93 -6.16
CA PRO A 148 -11.20 -15.65 -6.11
C PRO A 148 -11.63 -15.19 -4.71
N GLY A 149 -12.43 -14.12 -4.66
CA GLY A 149 -12.86 -13.53 -3.39
C GLY A 149 -11.82 -12.63 -2.69
N LEU A 150 -10.66 -12.39 -3.30
CA LEU A 150 -9.66 -11.45 -2.78
C LEU A 150 -10.26 -10.05 -2.66
N ARG A 151 -10.18 -9.49 -1.47
CA ARG A 151 -10.69 -8.16 -1.17
C ARG A 151 -9.67 -7.10 -1.54
N CYS A 152 -10.07 -6.13 -2.34
CA CYS A 152 -9.26 -4.98 -2.72
C CYS A 152 -9.84 -3.71 -2.07
N VAL A 153 -9.16 -3.15 -1.09
CA VAL A 153 -9.61 -1.98 -0.32
C VAL A 153 -8.87 -0.73 -0.80
N PRO A 154 -9.57 0.27 -1.35
CA PRO A 154 -8.97 1.54 -1.72
C PRO A 154 -8.61 2.35 -0.46
N VAL A 155 -7.42 2.98 -0.49
CA VAL A 155 -6.94 3.84 0.60
C VAL A 155 -6.39 5.13 0.00
N TRP A 156 -7.12 6.23 0.17
CA TRP A 156 -6.63 7.54 -0.25
C TRP A 156 -5.74 8.14 0.84
N VAL A 157 -4.51 8.48 0.48
CA VAL A 157 -3.56 9.15 1.36
C VAL A 157 -3.55 10.63 1.04
N GLU A 158 -4.03 11.44 1.97
CA GLU A 158 -4.14 12.88 1.83
C GLU A 158 -2.92 13.60 2.43
N ASN A 159 -2.55 14.75 1.85
CA ASN A 159 -1.57 15.71 2.38
C ASN A 159 -0.10 15.29 2.46
N LEU A 160 0.27 14.07 2.08
CA LEU A 160 1.66 13.62 2.22
C LEU A 160 2.65 14.44 1.37
N GLY A 161 2.24 14.89 0.19
CA GLY A 161 3.07 15.77 -0.66
C GLY A 161 3.40 17.12 -0.04
N ARG A 162 2.59 17.58 0.93
CA ARG A 162 2.80 18.82 1.69
C ARG A 162 3.63 18.61 2.95
N VAL A 163 3.64 17.39 3.51
CA VAL A 163 4.42 17.04 4.72
C VAL A 163 5.91 16.97 4.44
N MET A 164 6.29 16.52 3.24
CA MET A 164 7.69 16.43 2.81
C MET A 164 7.87 17.06 1.42
N PRO A 165 7.95 18.39 1.33
CA PRO A 165 8.29 19.06 0.07
C PRO A 165 9.65 18.59 -0.44
N LYS A 166 9.84 18.56 -1.77
CA LYS A 166 11.14 18.22 -2.37
C LYS A 166 12.25 19.07 -1.75
N GLY A 167 13.29 18.42 -1.21
CA GLY A 167 14.46 19.08 -0.63
C GLY A 167 14.35 19.44 0.86
N SER A 168 13.24 19.18 1.53
CA SER A 168 13.10 19.36 2.97
C SER A 168 13.41 18.06 3.71
N PHE A 169 14.29 18.14 4.72
CA PHE A 169 14.62 17.05 5.65
C PHE A 169 13.79 17.13 6.94
N ILE A 170 13.03 18.20 7.12
CA ILE A 170 12.21 18.41 8.31
C ILE A 170 10.74 18.16 7.89
N PRO A 171 10.08 17.13 8.44
CA PRO A 171 8.66 16.93 8.18
C PRO A 171 7.87 18.08 8.79
N VAL A 172 7.10 18.76 7.96
CA VAL A 172 6.10 19.72 8.46
C VAL A 172 4.97 18.91 9.05
N PRO A 173 4.55 19.11 10.31
CA PRO A 173 3.46 18.37 10.92
C PRO A 173 2.12 18.80 10.33
N LEU A 174 1.84 18.32 9.13
CA LEU A 174 0.53 18.48 8.49
C LEU A 174 -0.27 17.21 8.78
N LEU A 175 -1.51 17.41 9.20
CA LEU A 175 -2.43 16.31 9.47
C LEU A 175 -2.62 15.48 8.18
N CYS A 176 -2.06 14.28 8.16
CA CYS A 176 -2.34 13.32 7.11
C CYS A 176 -3.64 12.58 7.43
N ALA A 177 -4.54 12.50 6.46
CA ALA A 177 -5.71 11.65 6.57
C ALA A 177 -5.57 10.45 5.64
N LEU A 178 -6.01 9.28 6.12
CA LEU A 178 -6.09 8.06 5.33
C LEU A 178 -7.56 7.65 5.27
N HIS A 179 -8.13 7.74 4.07
CA HIS A 179 -9.52 7.41 3.81
C HIS A 179 -9.61 5.99 3.30
N PHE A 180 -10.20 5.10 4.08
CA PHE A 180 -10.43 3.70 3.71
C PHE A 180 -11.84 3.56 3.15
N GLY A 181 -11.96 3.04 1.93
CA GLY A 181 -13.24 2.77 1.27
C GLY A 181 -13.69 1.33 1.43
N ASP A 182 -14.81 1.01 0.76
CA ASP A 182 -15.35 -0.33 0.74
C ASP A 182 -14.47 -1.29 -0.07
N ALA A 183 -14.45 -2.55 0.37
CA ALA A 183 -13.72 -3.60 -0.33
C ALA A 183 -14.41 -3.93 -1.66
N LEU A 184 -13.61 -4.01 -2.71
CA LEU A 184 -14.00 -4.51 -4.01
C LEU A 184 -13.48 -5.94 -4.19
N CYS A 185 -14.28 -6.82 -4.76
CA CYS A 185 -13.84 -8.11 -5.27
C CYS A 185 -13.96 -8.10 -6.80
N LEU A 186 -13.15 -8.90 -7.48
CA LEU A 186 -13.30 -9.14 -8.90
C LEU A 186 -14.63 -9.90 -9.11
N GLY A 187 -15.47 -9.39 -10.01
CA GLY A 187 -16.71 -10.06 -10.39
C GLY A 187 -16.44 -11.27 -11.29
N ASP A 188 -17.40 -12.22 -11.30
CA ASP A 188 -17.40 -13.33 -12.25
C ASP A 188 -17.43 -12.75 -13.67
N ASP A 189 -16.53 -13.19 -14.54
CA ASP A 189 -16.40 -12.72 -15.93
C ASP A 189 -16.13 -11.21 -16.08
N GLU A 190 -15.74 -10.50 -15.02
CA GLU A 190 -15.43 -9.08 -15.12
C GLU A 190 -14.15 -8.86 -15.94
N ALA A 191 -14.28 -8.06 -17.02
CA ALA A 191 -13.18 -7.72 -17.88
C ALA A 191 -12.10 -6.91 -17.12
N ARG A 192 -10.83 -7.14 -17.45
CA ARG A 192 -9.68 -6.45 -16.85
C ARG A 192 -9.87 -4.94 -16.78
N ASP A 193 -10.21 -4.32 -17.89
CA ASP A 193 -10.28 -2.86 -18.00
C ASP A 193 -11.46 -2.29 -17.18
N SER A 194 -12.55 -3.05 -17.05
CA SER A 194 -13.67 -2.72 -16.17
C SER A 194 -13.25 -2.72 -14.70
N PHE A 195 -12.60 -3.79 -14.25
CA PHE A 195 -12.12 -3.89 -12.87
C PHE A 195 -11.10 -2.81 -12.53
N LEU A 196 -10.13 -2.55 -13.42
CA LEU A 196 -9.11 -1.52 -13.20
C LEU A 196 -9.74 -0.11 -13.14
N LYS A 197 -10.70 0.16 -14.03
CA LYS A 197 -11.46 1.42 -14.01
C LYS A 197 -12.23 1.58 -12.71
N ARG A 198 -13.02 0.56 -12.34
CA ARG A 198 -13.84 0.55 -11.10
C ARG A 198 -12.96 0.72 -9.85
N SER A 199 -11.81 0.05 -9.80
CA SER A 199 -10.86 0.18 -8.69
C SER A 199 -10.26 1.59 -8.63
N ARG A 200 -9.94 2.19 -9.77
CA ARG A 200 -9.43 3.56 -9.84
C ARG A 200 -10.49 4.58 -9.43
N ASP A 201 -11.72 4.44 -9.93
CA ASP A 201 -12.83 5.33 -9.60
C ASP A 201 -13.17 5.27 -8.10
N ALA A 202 -13.15 4.07 -7.49
CA ALA A 202 -13.34 3.90 -6.07
C ALA A 202 -12.27 4.60 -5.23
N LEU A 203 -11.01 4.60 -5.69
CA LEU A 203 -9.94 5.34 -5.02
C LEU A 203 -10.12 6.85 -5.16
N ILE A 204 -10.49 7.34 -6.35
CA ILE A 204 -10.75 8.77 -6.60
C ILE A 204 -11.93 9.28 -5.75
N ALA A 205 -12.97 8.46 -5.59
CA ALA A 205 -14.16 8.84 -4.79
C ALA A 205 -13.83 9.10 -3.31
N LEU A 206 -12.67 8.64 -2.82
CA LEU A 206 -12.19 8.91 -1.47
C LEU A 206 -11.36 10.21 -1.38
N ALA A 207 -11.04 10.83 -2.52
CA ALA A 207 -10.34 12.11 -2.51
C ALA A 207 -11.22 13.16 -1.84
N PRO A 208 -10.68 13.96 -0.90
CA PRO A 208 -11.42 15.08 -0.33
C PRO A 208 -11.86 16.03 -1.44
N THR A 209 -13.10 16.42 -1.43
CA THR A 209 -13.61 17.49 -2.29
C THR A 209 -12.82 18.75 -1.95
N ALA A 210 -12.19 19.37 -2.95
CA ALA A 210 -11.55 20.66 -2.75
C ALA A 210 -12.60 21.64 -2.22
N ALA A 211 -12.39 22.13 -1.00
CA ALA A 211 -13.23 23.15 -0.40
C ALA A 211 -12.92 24.53 -0.98
#